data_524216a1c9fb29dcc8d62178efccdec8
#
_entry.id   524216a1c9fb29dcc8d62178efccdec8
#
_cell.length_a   1.000
_cell.length_b   1.000
_cell.length_c   1.000
_cell.angle_alpha   90.00
_cell.angle_beta   90.00
_cell.angle_gamma   90.00
#
_symmetry.space_group_name_H-M   'P 1'
#
loop_
_entity.id
_entity.type
_entity.pdbx_description
1 polymer ?
#
loop_
_entity_poly.entity_id
_entity_poly.type
_entity_poly.pdbx_seq_one_letter_code
_entity_poly.pdbx_strand_id
1 'polypeptide(L)'
;MSTITSLVERFVEPLFAGDRSGSRAIVAEAFEDGLSSEEILMQLIWPTMLKIQSLYRADRINTGVHHMAARLLRMLSDQLALRLPRSDRNGRTMLVVCSPGEPEELGAQITTDLAEAHGWTVHFAGGGVPNDEIVGWIGQLQPQVLMVYGTIPSGAPMVRQLVDLLHDVGIAPKLQIICSGGVFNRAEGLSEEIGSDLFAPNPVDALAILDNYPSKRATPEQQTVGRKRRIKKTKGE
;
A
#
# COMPACT_ATOMS: atom_id res chain seq x y z
N MET A 1 -19.68 -14.16 -17.61
CA MET A 1 -18.54 -13.37 -17.02
C MET A 1 -19.06 -11.97 -16.83
N SER A 2 -18.75 -11.29 -15.70
CA SER A 2 -19.18 -9.91 -15.52
C SER A 2 -18.41 -9.02 -16.50
N THR A 3 -19.03 -7.92 -16.94
CA THR A 3 -18.44 -6.92 -17.84
C THR A 3 -17.02 -6.51 -17.37
N ILE A 4 -16.83 -6.31 -16.08
CA ILE A 4 -15.55 -5.90 -15.47
C ILE A 4 -14.44 -6.95 -15.62
N THR A 5 -14.73 -8.25 -15.47
CA THR A 5 -13.73 -9.31 -15.67
C THR A 5 -13.23 -9.31 -17.12
N SER A 6 -14.12 -9.08 -18.07
CA SER A 6 -13.77 -8.92 -19.48
C SER A 6 -12.90 -7.67 -19.72
N LEU A 7 -13.21 -6.55 -19.06
CA LEU A 7 -12.40 -5.33 -19.14
C LEU A 7 -10.98 -5.55 -18.62
N VAL A 8 -10.79 -6.20 -17.48
CA VAL A 8 -9.46 -6.51 -16.92
C VAL A 8 -8.65 -7.38 -17.88
N GLU A 9 -9.27 -8.37 -18.53
CA GLU A 9 -8.58 -9.21 -19.51
C GLU A 9 -8.12 -8.43 -20.74
N ARG A 10 -8.99 -7.59 -21.29
CA ARG A 10 -8.71 -6.74 -22.45
C ARG A 10 -7.70 -5.63 -22.14
N PHE A 11 -7.66 -5.15 -20.90
CA PHE A 11 -6.78 -4.06 -20.48
C PHE A 11 -5.30 -4.42 -20.49
N VAL A 12 -4.98 -5.69 -20.26
CA VAL A 12 -3.57 -6.15 -20.19
C VAL A 12 -2.83 -5.96 -21.54
N GLU A 13 -3.50 -6.17 -22.67
CA GLU A 13 -2.88 -6.09 -23.99
C GLU A 13 -2.35 -4.67 -24.31
N PRO A 14 -3.15 -3.60 -24.27
CA PRO A 14 -2.65 -2.25 -24.51
C PRO A 14 -1.61 -1.79 -23.48
N LEU A 15 -1.70 -2.25 -22.21
CA LEU A 15 -0.69 -1.95 -21.19
C LEU A 15 0.66 -2.58 -21.53
N PHE A 16 0.69 -3.82 -22.02
CA PHE A 16 1.92 -4.51 -22.40
C PHE A 16 2.52 -3.96 -23.70
N ALA A 17 1.68 -3.51 -24.62
CA ALA A 17 2.10 -2.82 -25.84
C ALA A 17 2.60 -1.39 -25.60
N GLY A 18 2.38 -0.83 -24.41
CA GLY A 18 2.64 0.58 -24.13
C GLY A 18 1.67 1.53 -24.85
N ASP A 19 0.51 1.00 -25.30
CA ASP A 19 -0.50 1.77 -26.00
C ASP A 19 -1.31 2.66 -25.05
N ARG A 20 -0.92 3.93 -25.01
CA ARG A 20 -1.55 4.96 -24.19
C ARG A 20 -2.99 5.27 -24.60
N SER A 21 -3.27 5.20 -25.91
CA SER A 21 -4.60 5.50 -26.46
C SER A 21 -5.57 4.37 -26.14
N GLY A 22 -5.19 3.14 -26.45
CA GLY A 22 -5.98 1.95 -26.14
C GLY A 22 -6.23 1.80 -24.64
N SER A 23 -5.22 2.07 -23.80
CA SER A 23 -5.39 2.05 -22.35
C SER A 23 -6.42 3.08 -21.85
N ARG A 24 -6.42 4.30 -22.41
CA ARG A 24 -7.44 5.31 -22.08
C ARG A 24 -8.83 4.93 -22.58
N ALA A 25 -8.91 4.29 -23.76
CA ALA A 25 -10.20 3.85 -24.31
C ALA A 25 -10.89 2.82 -23.41
N ILE A 26 -10.14 1.89 -22.80
CA ILE A 26 -10.70 0.93 -21.84
C ILE A 26 -11.24 1.63 -20.58
N VAL A 27 -10.54 2.64 -20.06
CA VAL A 27 -11.02 3.44 -18.91
C VAL A 27 -12.26 4.27 -19.31
N ALA A 28 -12.30 4.81 -20.53
CA ALA A 28 -13.47 5.53 -21.02
C ALA A 28 -14.69 4.62 -21.15
N GLU A 29 -14.52 3.41 -21.68
CA GLU A 29 -15.57 2.38 -21.74
C GLU A 29 -16.14 2.07 -20.35
N ALA A 30 -15.26 1.94 -19.34
CA ALA A 30 -15.70 1.72 -17.96
C ALA A 30 -16.58 2.87 -17.41
N PHE A 31 -16.26 4.12 -17.76
CA PHE A 31 -17.14 5.26 -17.45
C PHE A 31 -18.47 5.23 -18.20
N GLU A 32 -18.47 4.83 -19.49
CA GLU A 32 -19.67 4.67 -20.30
C GLU A 32 -20.59 3.57 -19.76
N ASP A 33 -20.00 2.52 -19.18
CA ASP A 33 -20.70 1.46 -18.46
C ASP A 33 -21.24 1.90 -17.08
N GLY A 34 -21.02 3.17 -16.70
CA GLY A 34 -21.57 3.79 -15.48
C GLY A 34 -20.72 3.63 -14.22
N LEU A 35 -19.49 3.14 -14.33
CA LEU A 35 -18.61 3.01 -13.18
C LEU A 35 -18.09 4.39 -12.72
N SER A 36 -18.06 4.61 -11.41
CA SER A 36 -17.41 5.76 -10.78
C SER A 36 -15.88 5.65 -10.83
N SER A 37 -15.18 6.76 -10.62
CA SER A 37 -13.71 6.77 -10.54
C SER A 37 -13.17 5.81 -9.46
N GLU A 38 -13.84 5.73 -8.32
CA GLU A 38 -13.47 4.81 -7.24
C GLU A 38 -13.66 3.35 -7.65
N GLU A 39 -14.78 3.03 -8.28
CA GLU A 39 -15.03 1.67 -8.80
C GLU A 39 -14.03 1.29 -9.88
N ILE A 40 -13.66 2.20 -10.78
CA ILE A 40 -12.63 1.95 -11.79
C ILE A 40 -11.27 1.72 -11.13
N LEU A 41 -10.89 2.51 -10.13
CA LEU A 41 -9.65 2.28 -9.37
C LEU A 41 -9.64 0.89 -8.73
N MET A 42 -10.74 0.49 -8.08
CA MET A 42 -10.77 -0.74 -7.29
C MET A 42 -11.12 -1.99 -8.11
N GLN A 43 -11.91 -1.87 -9.17
CA GLN A 43 -12.39 -3.02 -9.92
C GLN A 43 -11.67 -3.23 -11.27
N LEU A 44 -10.97 -2.21 -11.78
CA LEU A 44 -10.19 -2.31 -13.02
C LEU A 44 -8.68 -2.11 -12.76
N ILE A 45 -8.27 -0.97 -12.21
CA ILE A 45 -6.84 -0.65 -12.03
C ILE A 45 -6.18 -1.59 -11.01
N TRP A 46 -6.77 -1.73 -9.82
CA TRP A 46 -6.21 -2.55 -8.73
C TRP A 46 -6.01 -4.02 -9.14
N PRO A 47 -7.01 -4.76 -9.65
CA PRO A 47 -6.83 -6.15 -10.05
C PRO A 47 -5.88 -6.29 -11.24
N THR A 48 -5.86 -5.33 -12.17
CA THR A 48 -4.90 -5.33 -13.28
C THR A 48 -3.46 -5.15 -12.77
N MET A 49 -3.23 -4.25 -11.84
CA MET A 49 -1.93 -4.08 -11.17
C MET A 49 -1.47 -5.40 -10.52
N LEU A 50 -2.34 -6.04 -9.74
CA LEU A 50 -2.03 -7.33 -9.09
C LEU A 50 -1.73 -8.42 -10.12
N LYS A 51 -2.46 -8.48 -11.22
CA LYS A 51 -2.24 -9.43 -12.32
C LYS A 51 -0.88 -9.21 -12.97
N ILE A 52 -0.53 -7.97 -13.29
CA ILE A 52 0.77 -7.61 -13.89
C ILE A 52 1.93 -7.96 -12.94
N GLN A 53 1.83 -7.63 -11.67
CA GLN A 53 2.81 -8.00 -10.65
C GLN A 53 2.96 -9.53 -10.51
N SER A 54 1.84 -10.26 -10.59
CA SER A 54 1.86 -11.73 -10.55
C SER A 54 2.57 -12.32 -11.76
N LEU A 55 2.31 -11.81 -12.97
CA LEU A 55 2.96 -12.25 -14.21
C LEU A 55 4.45 -11.94 -14.19
N TYR A 56 4.85 -10.78 -13.68
CA TYR A 56 6.25 -10.40 -13.54
C TYR A 56 7.01 -11.32 -12.56
N ARG A 57 6.45 -11.58 -11.38
CA ARG A 57 7.04 -12.52 -10.40
C ARG A 57 7.13 -13.96 -10.90
N ALA A 58 6.26 -14.34 -11.84
CA ALA A 58 6.28 -15.65 -12.49
C ALA A 58 7.16 -15.72 -13.75
N ASP A 59 7.98 -14.68 -14.00
CA ASP A 59 8.83 -14.53 -15.18
C ASP A 59 8.07 -14.66 -16.53
N ARG A 60 6.77 -14.33 -16.52
CA ARG A 60 5.91 -14.39 -17.72
C ARG A 60 5.98 -13.09 -18.56
N ILE A 61 6.46 -12.01 -17.99
CA ILE A 61 6.77 -10.75 -18.65
C ILE A 61 8.12 -10.25 -18.18
N ASN A 62 8.84 -9.54 -19.06
CA ASN A 62 10.13 -8.95 -18.73
C ASN A 62 9.98 -7.60 -18.01
N THR A 63 11.10 -7.10 -17.47
CA THR A 63 11.14 -5.83 -16.73
C THR A 63 10.66 -4.63 -17.57
N GLY A 64 10.98 -4.59 -18.87
CA GLY A 64 10.55 -3.50 -19.75
C GLY A 64 9.03 -3.42 -19.89
N VAL A 65 8.38 -4.56 -20.14
CA VAL A 65 6.91 -4.66 -20.22
C VAL A 65 6.28 -4.30 -18.89
N HIS A 66 6.82 -4.83 -17.77
CA HIS A 66 6.35 -4.51 -16.43
C HIS A 66 6.39 -3.00 -16.14
N HIS A 67 7.53 -2.35 -16.43
CA HIS A 67 7.68 -0.91 -16.21
C HIS A 67 6.75 -0.07 -17.10
N MET A 68 6.59 -0.43 -18.39
CA MET A 68 5.65 0.28 -19.28
C MET A 68 4.22 0.19 -18.72
N ALA A 69 3.79 -1.00 -18.36
CA ALA A 69 2.45 -1.22 -17.83
C ALA A 69 2.23 -0.49 -16.50
N ALA A 70 3.18 -0.57 -15.56
CA ALA A 70 3.10 0.12 -14.27
C ALA A 70 3.01 1.66 -14.43
N ARG A 71 3.78 2.24 -15.38
CA ARG A 71 3.72 3.68 -15.67
C ARG A 71 2.39 4.11 -16.29
N LEU A 72 1.82 3.28 -17.15
CA LEU A 72 0.49 3.55 -17.73
C LEU A 72 -0.61 3.46 -16.68
N LEU A 73 -0.57 2.44 -15.82
CA LEU A 73 -1.50 2.32 -14.69
C LEU A 73 -1.41 3.53 -13.77
N ARG A 74 -0.19 3.98 -13.42
CA ARG A 74 0.01 5.19 -12.58
C ARG A 74 -0.60 6.43 -13.23
N MET A 75 -0.31 6.67 -14.52
CA MET A 75 -0.89 7.80 -15.25
C MET A 75 -2.43 7.78 -15.25
N LEU A 76 -3.04 6.60 -15.39
CA LEU A 76 -4.49 6.46 -15.38
C LEU A 76 -5.06 6.63 -13.97
N SER A 77 -4.37 6.11 -12.95
CA SER A 77 -4.74 6.32 -11.54
C SER A 77 -4.72 7.80 -11.17
N ASP A 78 -3.70 8.56 -11.58
CA ASP A 78 -3.62 10.01 -11.36
C ASP A 78 -4.83 10.74 -11.97
N GLN A 79 -5.24 10.35 -13.19
CA GLN A 79 -6.41 10.94 -13.86
C GLN A 79 -7.74 10.59 -13.15
N LEU A 80 -7.85 9.38 -12.62
CA LEU A 80 -9.01 8.93 -11.85
C LEU A 80 -9.08 9.61 -10.49
N ALA A 81 -7.94 9.77 -9.80
CA ALA A 81 -7.84 10.42 -8.50
C ALA A 81 -8.37 11.87 -8.54
N LEU A 82 -8.13 12.60 -9.64
CA LEU A 82 -8.65 13.95 -9.84
C LEU A 82 -10.20 14.01 -9.94
N ARG A 83 -10.84 12.89 -10.21
CA ARG A 83 -12.31 12.76 -10.36
C ARG A 83 -12.98 12.11 -9.15
N LEU A 84 -12.22 11.72 -8.13
CA LEU A 84 -12.80 11.18 -6.91
C LEU A 84 -13.65 12.24 -6.19
N PRO A 85 -14.86 11.89 -5.77
CA PRO A 85 -15.66 12.77 -4.92
C PRO A 85 -14.95 12.95 -3.59
N ARG A 86 -14.83 14.19 -3.11
CA ARG A 86 -14.11 14.49 -1.86
C ARG A 86 -15.08 14.76 -0.73
N SER A 87 -14.93 14.02 0.36
CA SER A 87 -15.61 14.27 1.62
C SER A 87 -14.95 15.42 2.38
N ASP A 88 -15.69 16.02 3.31
CA ASP A 88 -15.11 16.98 4.25
C ASP A 88 -13.99 16.35 5.08
N ARG A 89 -13.03 17.17 5.52
CA ARG A 89 -11.93 16.70 6.35
C ARG A 89 -12.44 16.12 7.68
N ASN A 90 -12.02 14.88 7.97
CA ASN A 90 -12.45 14.15 9.17
C ASN A 90 -11.52 14.37 10.40
N GLY A 91 -10.51 15.23 10.28
CA GLY A 91 -9.54 15.54 11.33
C GLY A 91 -8.49 14.46 11.58
N ARG A 92 -8.46 13.39 10.77
CA ARG A 92 -7.48 12.30 10.89
C ARG A 92 -6.29 12.53 9.94
N THR A 93 -5.10 12.20 10.42
CA THR A 93 -3.85 12.36 9.66
C THR A 93 -3.12 11.03 9.52
N MET A 94 -2.69 10.72 8.31
CA MET A 94 -1.95 9.50 7.96
C MET A 94 -0.62 9.88 7.30
N LEU A 95 0.46 9.22 7.71
CA LEU A 95 1.72 9.16 6.98
C LEU A 95 1.79 7.83 6.24
N VAL A 96 1.97 7.85 4.93
CA VAL A 96 2.11 6.65 4.09
C VAL A 96 3.55 6.58 3.60
N VAL A 97 4.22 5.47 3.90
CA VAL A 97 5.58 5.16 3.44
C VAL A 97 5.59 3.81 2.74
N CYS A 98 6.50 3.64 1.79
CA CYS A 98 6.76 2.33 1.22
C CYS A 98 7.97 1.69 1.91
N SER A 99 8.02 0.36 1.94
CA SER A 99 9.17 -0.34 2.50
C SER A 99 10.45 0.05 1.76
N PRO A 100 11.60 0.13 2.43
CA PRO A 100 12.85 0.50 1.77
C PRO A 100 13.15 -0.42 0.58
N GLY A 101 13.58 0.19 -0.54
CA GLY A 101 13.83 -0.52 -1.79
C GLY A 101 12.56 -1.00 -2.53
N GLU A 102 11.38 -0.53 -2.12
CA GLU A 102 10.12 -0.85 -2.79
C GLU A 102 10.06 -0.20 -4.19
N PRO A 103 10.00 -0.99 -5.28
CA PRO A 103 9.93 -0.44 -6.63
C PRO A 103 8.50 -0.08 -7.06
N GLU A 104 7.50 -0.59 -6.36
CA GLU A 104 6.09 -0.56 -6.75
C GLU A 104 5.23 0.21 -5.74
N GLU A 105 5.14 1.51 -5.93
CA GLU A 105 4.41 2.42 -5.04
C GLU A 105 2.93 2.63 -5.42
N LEU A 106 2.50 2.15 -6.61
CA LEU A 106 1.16 2.45 -7.13
C LEU A 106 0.04 2.07 -6.17
N GLY A 107 0.16 0.92 -5.49
CA GLY A 107 -0.86 0.51 -4.52
C GLY A 107 -0.92 1.43 -3.29
N ALA A 108 0.22 1.94 -2.84
CA ALA A 108 0.28 2.94 -1.76
C ALA A 108 -0.34 4.27 -2.22
N GLN A 109 -0.06 4.69 -3.45
CA GLN A 109 -0.64 5.90 -4.04
C GLN A 109 -2.16 5.81 -4.14
N ILE A 110 -2.71 4.71 -4.69
CA ILE A 110 -4.17 4.49 -4.75
C ILE A 110 -4.78 4.55 -3.34
N THR A 111 -4.13 3.96 -2.34
CA THR A 111 -4.61 4.02 -0.96
C THR A 111 -4.60 5.45 -0.42
N THR A 112 -3.57 6.24 -0.74
CA THR A 112 -3.46 7.66 -0.40
C THR A 112 -4.60 8.47 -1.02
N ASP A 113 -4.83 8.31 -2.32
CA ASP A 113 -5.86 9.03 -3.07
C ASP A 113 -7.26 8.75 -2.52
N LEU A 114 -7.56 7.48 -2.21
CA LEU A 114 -8.83 7.08 -1.61
C LEU A 114 -8.97 7.60 -0.17
N ALA A 115 -7.91 7.54 0.64
CA ALA A 115 -7.94 8.09 1.99
C ALA A 115 -8.21 9.61 1.97
N GLU A 116 -7.56 10.36 1.06
CA GLU A 116 -7.84 11.79 0.88
C GLU A 116 -9.27 12.06 0.42
N ALA A 117 -9.81 11.26 -0.51
CA ALA A 117 -11.20 11.35 -0.95
C ALA A 117 -12.19 11.14 0.21
N HIS A 118 -11.85 10.27 1.16
CA HIS A 118 -12.61 10.02 2.39
C HIS A 118 -12.29 10.99 3.54
N GLY A 119 -11.68 12.14 3.26
CA GLY A 119 -11.49 13.23 4.19
C GLY A 119 -10.26 13.16 5.09
N TRP A 120 -9.36 12.18 4.92
CA TRP A 120 -8.10 12.14 5.65
C TRP A 120 -7.14 13.25 5.18
N THR A 121 -6.29 13.71 6.08
CA THR A 121 -5.07 14.43 5.71
C THR A 121 -3.96 13.40 5.53
N VAL A 122 -3.45 13.24 4.30
CA VAL A 122 -2.45 12.22 4.01
C VAL A 122 -1.13 12.87 3.59
N HIS A 123 -0.04 12.37 4.16
CA HIS A 123 1.32 12.67 3.74
C HIS A 123 1.89 11.41 3.08
N PHE A 124 2.12 11.46 1.79
CA PHE A 124 2.68 10.33 1.03
C PHE A 124 4.15 10.57 0.76
N ALA A 125 5.01 9.78 1.39
CA ALA A 125 6.46 9.87 1.25
C ALA A 125 7.02 8.90 0.20
N GLY A 126 6.30 7.82 -0.09
CA GLY A 126 6.78 6.77 -1.00
C GLY A 126 7.91 5.93 -0.41
N GLY A 127 8.76 5.40 -1.30
CA GLY A 127 9.91 4.56 -0.93
C GLY A 127 11.23 5.33 -0.89
N GLY A 128 12.28 4.63 -0.44
CA GLY A 128 13.64 5.18 -0.41
C GLY A 128 13.93 6.15 0.73
N VAL A 129 12.99 6.36 1.65
CA VAL A 129 13.17 7.23 2.81
C VAL A 129 13.82 6.44 3.96
N PRO A 130 14.91 6.93 4.55
CA PRO A 130 15.54 6.30 5.72
C PRO A 130 14.64 6.29 6.95
N ASN A 131 14.76 5.25 7.79
CA ASN A 131 13.92 5.08 8.97
C ASN A 131 14.03 6.24 9.99
N ASP A 132 15.19 6.84 10.14
CA ASP A 132 15.43 7.98 11.02
C ASP A 132 14.70 9.26 10.52
N GLU A 133 14.64 9.48 9.21
CA GLU A 133 13.85 10.57 8.64
C GLU A 133 12.35 10.34 8.82
N ILE A 134 11.87 9.09 8.64
CA ILE A 134 10.46 8.73 8.90
C ILE A 134 10.11 9.03 10.37
N VAL A 135 10.97 8.63 11.31
CA VAL A 135 10.78 8.93 12.74
C VAL A 135 10.74 10.44 13.00
N GLY A 136 11.63 11.21 12.34
CA GLY A 136 11.62 12.68 12.39
C GLY A 136 10.30 13.28 11.92
N TRP A 137 9.76 12.80 10.81
CA TRP A 137 8.45 13.26 10.29
C TRP A 137 7.31 12.88 11.21
N ILE A 138 7.32 11.69 11.80
CA ILE A 138 6.30 11.29 12.77
C ILE A 138 6.31 12.25 13.97
N GLY A 139 7.51 12.66 14.44
CA GLY A 139 7.65 13.65 15.50
C GLY A 139 7.10 15.03 15.13
N GLN A 140 7.27 15.45 13.89
CA GLN A 140 6.81 16.76 13.41
C GLN A 140 5.32 16.78 13.06
N LEU A 141 4.84 15.77 12.32
CA LEU A 141 3.48 15.71 11.79
C LEU A 141 2.47 15.16 12.79
N GLN A 142 2.93 14.40 13.79
CA GLN A 142 2.09 13.72 14.80
C GLN A 142 0.89 12.98 14.17
N PRO A 143 1.09 12.12 13.14
CA PRO A 143 -0.01 11.43 12.50
C PRO A 143 -0.65 10.43 13.47
N GLN A 144 -1.94 10.16 13.29
CA GLN A 144 -2.63 9.10 14.03
C GLN A 144 -2.28 7.71 13.46
N VAL A 145 -1.96 7.65 12.16
CA VAL A 145 -1.67 6.39 11.47
C VAL A 145 -0.37 6.50 10.69
N LEU A 146 0.49 5.48 10.82
CA LEU A 146 1.57 5.18 9.90
C LEU A 146 1.16 3.96 9.07
N MET A 147 0.98 4.15 7.76
CA MET A 147 0.81 3.04 6.83
C MET A 147 2.15 2.70 6.19
N VAL A 148 2.54 1.42 6.27
CA VAL A 148 3.72 0.88 5.59
C VAL A 148 3.29 -0.06 4.49
N TYR A 149 3.59 0.30 3.26
CA TYR A 149 3.27 -0.48 2.07
C TYR A 149 4.49 -1.23 1.56
N GLY A 150 4.34 -2.53 1.24
CA GLY A 150 5.45 -3.33 0.71
C GLY A 150 4.98 -4.45 -0.21
N THR A 151 5.73 -4.68 -1.30
CA THR A 151 5.47 -5.75 -2.26
C THR A 151 6.58 -6.79 -2.30
N ILE A 152 7.80 -6.44 -1.90
CA ILE A 152 8.98 -7.31 -1.94
C ILE A 152 9.42 -7.77 -0.54
N PRO A 153 9.85 -9.04 -0.40
CA PRO A 153 10.24 -9.59 0.90
C PRO A 153 11.48 -8.93 1.53
N SER A 154 12.40 -8.42 0.71
CA SER A 154 13.66 -7.80 1.18
C SER A 154 13.45 -6.55 2.04
N GLY A 155 12.30 -5.87 1.91
CA GLY A 155 11.96 -4.71 2.73
C GLY A 155 11.46 -5.06 4.14
N ALA A 156 10.95 -6.27 4.36
CA ALA A 156 10.31 -6.64 5.62
C ALA A 156 11.22 -6.49 6.87
N PRO A 157 12.53 -6.86 6.85
CA PRO A 157 13.41 -6.65 8.00
C PRO A 157 13.58 -5.16 8.37
N MET A 158 13.59 -4.27 7.38
CA MET A 158 13.75 -2.83 7.61
C MET A 158 12.46 -2.21 8.13
N VAL A 159 11.29 -2.70 7.70
CA VAL A 159 10.00 -2.31 8.30
C VAL A 159 9.96 -2.73 9.77
N ARG A 160 10.43 -3.94 10.10
CA ARG A 160 10.56 -4.36 11.50
C ARG A 160 11.49 -3.44 12.30
N GLN A 161 12.63 -3.03 11.72
CA GLN A 161 13.55 -2.09 12.36
C GLN A 161 12.89 -0.72 12.59
N LEU A 162 12.07 -0.24 11.67
CA LEU A 162 11.30 1.00 11.84
C LEU A 162 10.34 0.88 13.02
N VAL A 163 9.57 -0.20 13.10
CA VAL A 163 8.63 -0.44 14.22
C VAL A 163 9.39 -0.51 15.56
N ASP A 164 10.50 -1.25 15.62
CA ASP A 164 11.34 -1.33 16.82
C ASP A 164 11.88 0.05 17.22
N LEU A 165 12.35 0.84 16.26
CA LEU A 165 12.88 2.19 16.49
C LEU A 165 11.80 3.13 17.04
N LEU A 166 10.58 3.09 16.49
CA LEU A 166 9.46 3.90 16.97
C LEU A 166 9.09 3.56 18.41
N HIS A 167 9.12 2.28 18.78
CA HIS A 167 8.87 1.85 20.15
C HIS A 167 10.01 2.26 21.11
N ASP A 168 11.27 2.13 20.68
CA ASP A 168 12.43 2.47 21.50
C ASP A 168 12.54 3.98 21.76
N VAL A 169 12.23 4.81 20.76
CA VAL A 169 12.22 6.28 20.87
C VAL A 169 10.97 6.77 21.63
N GLY A 170 9.85 6.09 21.52
CA GLY A 170 8.59 6.45 22.20
C GLY A 170 7.99 7.79 21.77
N ILE A 171 8.32 8.27 20.55
CA ILE A 171 7.97 9.63 20.08
C ILE A 171 6.48 9.81 19.82
N ALA A 172 5.77 8.73 19.51
CA ALA A 172 4.34 8.76 19.19
C ALA A 172 3.61 7.53 19.78
N PRO A 173 3.40 7.48 21.12
CA PRO A 173 2.85 6.30 21.80
C PRO A 173 1.41 5.96 21.38
N LYS A 174 0.71 6.88 20.72
CA LYS A 174 -0.65 6.68 20.20
C LYS A 174 -0.68 6.38 18.71
N LEU A 175 0.46 6.37 18.05
CA LEU A 175 0.54 6.05 16.62
C LEU A 175 0.04 4.64 16.37
N GLN A 176 -0.83 4.49 15.37
CA GLN A 176 -1.28 3.19 14.89
C GLN A 176 -0.50 2.81 13.65
N ILE A 177 0.07 1.61 13.62
CA ILE A 177 0.87 1.11 12.51
C ILE A 177 0.05 0.07 11.75
N ILE A 178 -0.19 0.32 10.46
CA ILE A 178 -0.87 -0.61 9.56
C ILE A 178 0.07 -1.02 8.44
N CYS A 179 0.18 -2.33 8.19
CA CYS A 179 0.90 -2.86 7.04
C CYS A 179 -0.06 -3.21 5.92
N SER A 180 0.35 -2.96 4.68
CA SER A 180 -0.38 -3.32 3.46
C SER A 180 0.58 -3.67 2.32
N GLY A 181 0.02 -4.20 1.23
CA GLY A 181 0.79 -4.54 0.04
C GLY A 181 1.09 -6.03 -0.12
N GLY A 182 1.58 -6.36 -1.31
CA GLY A 182 1.64 -7.75 -1.78
C GLY A 182 2.51 -8.69 -0.95
N VAL A 183 3.55 -8.21 -0.26
CA VAL A 183 4.36 -9.07 0.62
C VAL A 183 3.55 -9.55 1.83
N PHE A 184 2.79 -8.65 2.43
CA PHE A 184 1.95 -8.96 3.59
C PHE A 184 0.75 -9.84 3.21
N ASN A 185 0.20 -9.65 2.00
CA ASN A 185 -0.88 -10.50 1.47
C ASN A 185 -0.44 -11.95 1.21
N ARG A 186 0.84 -12.18 0.88
CA ARG A 186 1.37 -13.50 0.55
C ARG A 186 1.99 -14.23 1.74
N ALA A 187 2.41 -13.51 2.76
CA ALA A 187 3.06 -14.07 3.94
C ALA A 187 2.14 -13.88 5.16
N GLU A 188 1.29 -14.89 5.39
CA GLU A 188 0.40 -14.91 6.56
C GLU A 188 1.19 -14.76 7.87
N GLY A 189 0.74 -13.88 8.74
CA GLY A 189 1.37 -13.60 10.03
C GLY A 189 2.59 -12.66 9.94
N LEU A 190 3.02 -12.23 8.75
CA LEU A 190 4.19 -11.34 8.63
C LEU A 190 3.96 -9.97 9.29
N SER A 191 2.77 -9.41 9.16
CA SER A 191 2.41 -8.13 9.78
C SER A 191 2.50 -8.20 11.30
N GLU A 192 2.02 -9.28 11.89
CA GLU A 192 2.11 -9.57 13.32
C GLU A 192 3.56 -9.80 13.76
N GLU A 193 4.35 -10.55 12.97
CA GLU A 193 5.77 -10.78 13.25
C GLU A 193 6.58 -9.47 13.21
N ILE A 194 6.22 -8.55 12.34
CA ILE A 194 6.83 -7.20 12.26
C ILE A 194 6.40 -6.34 13.46
N GLY A 195 5.28 -6.64 14.10
CA GLY A 195 4.75 -5.89 15.24
C GLY A 195 3.85 -4.73 14.81
N SER A 196 3.25 -4.79 13.62
CA SER A 196 2.21 -3.84 13.22
C SER A 196 0.91 -4.08 14.01
N ASP A 197 0.16 -3.02 14.23
CA ASP A 197 -1.12 -3.07 14.94
C ASP A 197 -2.22 -3.69 14.07
N LEU A 198 -2.16 -3.42 12.77
CA LEU A 198 -3.16 -3.79 11.78
C LEU A 198 -2.53 -4.27 10.48
N PHE A 199 -3.31 -5.03 9.73
CA PHE A 199 -3.01 -5.42 8.36
C PHE A 199 -4.24 -5.20 7.48
N ALA A 200 -4.02 -4.73 6.25
CA ALA A 200 -5.08 -4.58 5.25
C ALA A 200 -4.63 -5.12 3.89
N PRO A 201 -5.45 -5.96 3.22
CA PRO A 201 -5.10 -6.55 1.94
C PRO A 201 -5.24 -5.59 0.76
N ASN A 202 -6.06 -4.56 0.89
CA ASN A 202 -6.35 -3.58 -0.16
C ASN A 202 -6.77 -2.22 0.44
N PRO A 203 -6.88 -1.14 -0.37
CA PRO A 203 -7.21 0.20 0.11
C PRO A 203 -8.55 0.33 0.83
N VAL A 204 -9.60 -0.30 0.31
CA VAL A 204 -10.96 -0.22 0.89
C VAL A 204 -10.98 -0.88 2.26
N ASP A 205 -10.39 -2.07 2.37
CA ASP A 205 -10.27 -2.76 3.67
C ASP A 205 -9.39 -1.96 4.63
N ALA A 206 -8.35 -1.27 4.15
CA ALA A 206 -7.51 -0.43 5.00
C ALA A 206 -8.32 0.67 5.68
N LEU A 207 -9.12 1.41 4.94
CA LEU A 207 -9.98 2.47 5.50
C LEU A 207 -11.02 1.90 6.46
N ALA A 208 -11.71 0.82 6.06
CA ALA A 208 -12.70 0.16 6.90
C ALA A 208 -12.10 -0.39 8.20
N ILE A 209 -10.92 -1.00 8.16
CA ILE A 209 -10.22 -1.53 9.34
C ILE A 209 -9.79 -0.39 10.27
N LEU A 210 -9.29 0.72 9.73
CA LEU A 210 -8.91 1.89 10.52
C LEU A 210 -10.12 2.54 11.21
N ASP A 211 -11.29 2.51 10.58
CA ASP A 211 -12.54 3.02 11.16
C ASP A 211 -13.09 2.09 12.25
N ASN A 212 -13.04 0.78 12.02
CA ASN A 212 -13.57 -0.22 12.95
C ASN A 212 -12.65 -0.46 14.16
N TYR A 213 -11.35 -0.23 14.03
CA TYR A 213 -10.36 -0.56 15.07
C TYR A 213 -9.41 0.60 15.40
N PRO A 214 -9.90 1.81 15.73
CA PRO A 214 -9.06 3.00 15.90
C PRO A 214 -8.09 2.91 17.09
N SER A 215 -8.37 2.03 18.04
CA SER A 215 -7.57 1.86 19.27
C SER A 215 -6.78 0.55 19.33
N LYS A 216 -6.87 -0.31 18.29
CA LYS A 216 -6.15 -1.58 18.30
C LYS A 216 -4.65 -1.33 18.22
N ARG A 217 -3.91 -2.03 19.08
CA ARG A 217 -2.43 -2.03 19.11
C ARG A 217 -1.92 -3.47 19.14
N ALA A 218 -0.71 -3.67 18.63
CA ALA A 218 -0.04 -4.95 18.69
C ALA A 218 0.17 -5.40 20.12
N THR A 219 0.09 -6.71 20.37
CA THR A 219 0.33 -7.25 21.70
C THR A 219 1.84 -7.20 22.03
N PRO A 220 2.21 -7.11 23.35
CA PRO A 220 3.61 -7.16 23.73
C PRO A 220 4.35 -8.40 23.23
N GLU A 221 3.65 -9.53 23.11
CA GLU A 221 4.20 -10.78 22.58
C GLU A 221 4.57 -10.65 21.10
N GLN A 222 3.73 -10.03 20.29
CA GLN A 222 4.02 -9.74 18.87
C GLN A 222 5.24 -8.84 18.74
N GLN A 223 5.31 -7.77 19.51
CA GLN A 223 6.41 -6.81 19.48
C GLN A 223 7.76 -7.42 19.87
N THR A 224 7.77 -8.48 20.68
CA THR A 224 8.98 -9.09 21.21
C THR A 224 9.42 -10.38 20.52
N VAL A 225 8.66 -10.93 19.59
CA VAL A 225 8.95 -12.24 18.95
C VAL A 225 10.38 -12.32 18.44
N GLY A 226 10.83 -11.38 17.64
CA GLY A 226 12.19 -11.35 17.10
C GLY A 226 13.28 -11.09 18.16
N ARG A 227 13.00 -10.30 19.20
CA ARG A 227 13.93 -10.01 20.31
C ARG A 227 14.18 -11.24 21.18
N LYS A 228 13.16 -12.03 21.50
CA LYS A 228 13.31 -13.28 22.25
C LYS A 228 14.21 -14.28 21.56
N ARG A 229 14.13 -14.41 20.24
CA ARG A 229 15.01 -15.29 19.45
C ARG A 229 16.48 -14.85 19.48
N ARG A 230 16.77 -13.55 19.42
CA ARG A 230 18.14 -13.01 19.52
C ARG A 230 18.78 -13.23 20.90
N ILE A 231 18.01 -13.04 21.98
CA ILE A 231 18.50 -13.25 23.35
C ILE A 231 18.86 -14.72 23.62
N LYS A 232 18.11 -15.67 23.05
CA LYS A 232 18.45 -17.11 23.18
C LYS A 232 19.72 -17.50 22.42
N LYS A 233 20.04 -16.86 21.28
CA LYS A 233 21.29 -17.12 20.53
C LYS A 233 22.53 -16.55 21.21
N THR A 234 22.41 -15.45 21.93
CA THR A 234 23.54 -14.85 22.67
C THR A 234 23.82 -15.49 24.02
N LYS A 235 22.89 -16.28 24.57
CA LYS A 235 23.09 -17.02 25.85
C LYS A 235 23.56 -18.47 25.65
N GLY A 236 23.75 -18.91 24.40
CA GLY A 236 24.17 -20.25 24.03
C GLY A 236 25.60 -20.32 23.45
N GLU A 237 26.32 -19.21 23.49
CA GLU A 237 27.78 -19.11 23.31
C GLU A 237 28.40 -18.72 24.68
#